data_0967efae7139229755ff5a73067840ab
#
_entry.id   0967efae7139229755ff5a73067840ab
#
_cell.length_a   1.000
_cell.length_b   1.000
_cell.length_c   1.000
_cell.angle_alpha   90.00
_cell.angle_beta   90.00
_cell.angle_gamma   90.00
#
_symmetry.space_group_name_H-M   'P 1'
#
loop_
_entity.id
_entity.type
_entity.pdbx_description
1 polymer ?
#
loop_
_entity_poly.entity_id
_entity_poly.type
_entity_poly.pdbx_seq_one_letter_code
_entity_poly.pdbx_strand_id
1 'polypeptide(L)'
;MKKQLLITFCAALILVACGQKKSAEQQTQEGPTTKTENSYDYLNPSQEEQTSTSEDLSGKVIALSADEFRAKITDIDPKLGLRYKGRKPCIVDFYADWCGPCMQLKPLTEKLAAKYKGQLIIYKVNVDRAEDICQSLGIQNIPTLFFFKPNEQPKKMVGAPSERELEKAIQDLLK
;
A
#
# COMPACT_ATOMS: atom_id res chain seq x y z
N MET A 1 -49.55 1.15 -19.38
CA MET A 1 -49.68 0.33 -20.60
C MET A 1 -48.55 -0.66 -20.63
N LYS A 2 -48.92 -1.92 -20.55
CA LYS A 2 -48.11 -3.13 -20.56
C LYS A 2 -47.28 -3.27 -21.81
N LYS A 3 -46.04 -3.78 -21.69
CA LYS A 3 -45.49 -4.78 -22.61
C LYS A 3 -44.40 -5.57 -21.92
N GLN A 4 -44.77 -6.74 -21.46
CA GLN A 4 -43.92 -7.89 -21.25
C GLN A 4 -43.48 -8.42 -22.61
N LEU A 5 -42.24 -8.90 -22.69
CA LEU A 5 -41.86 -9.87 -23.72
C LEU A 5 -40.94 -10.90 -23.08
N LEU A 6 -41.53 -12.07 -22.90
CA LEU A 6 -40.92 -13.38 -22.61
C LEU A 6 -40.24 -13.89 -23.89
N ILE A 7 -39.00 -14.37 -23.81
CA ILE A 7 -38.45 -15.40 -24.71
C ILE A 7 -37.49 -16.26 -23.90
N THR A 8 -37.93 -17.38 -23.40
CA THR A 8 -37.72 -18.81 -23.75
C THR A 8 -36.28 -19.31 -23.86
N PHE A 9 -35.97 -20.17 -22.89
CA PHE A 9 -35.23 -21.44 -22.92
C PHE A 9 -34.52 -21.82 -24.21
N CYS A 10 -33.25 -22.15 -24.09
CA CYS A 10 -32.68 -23.28 -24.81
C CYS A 10 -31.55 -23.92 -23.98
N ALA A 11 -31.91 -25.10 -23.48
CA ALA A 11 -31.01 -26.05 -22.89
C ALA A 11 -30.32 -26.84 -23.99
N ALA A 12 -29.01 -27.00 -23.90
CA ALA A 12 -28.30 -28.05 -24.64
C ALA A 12 -27.23 -28.68 -23.74
N LEU A 13 -27.57 -29.84 -23.24
CA LEU A 13 -26.65 -30.85 -22.70
C LEU A 13 -25.79 -31.43 -23.81
N ILE A 14 -24.49 -31.48 -23.61
CA ILE A 14 -23.64 -32.45 -24.29
C ILE A 14 -22.71 -33.09 -23.24
N LEU A 15 -23.06 -34.32 -22.90
CA LEU A 15 -22.21 -35.33 -22.25
C LEU A 15 -21.39 -36.01 -23.34
N VAL A 16 -20.07 -36.06 -23.24
CA VAL A 16 -19.27 -37.15 -23.83
C VAL A 16 -18.17 -37.53 -22.85
N ALA A 17 -18.16 -38.77 -22.63
CA ALA A 17 -17.48 -39.61 -21.69
C ALA A 17 -16.08 -40.10 -22.18
N CYS A 18 -15.34 -40.58 -21.20
CA CYS A 18 -14.38 -41.68 -21.23
C CYS A 18 -13.04 -41.54 -21.96
N GLY A 19 -12.02 -41.90 -21.18
CA GLY A 19 -10.71 -42.33 -21.69
C GLY A 19 -9.71 -42.60 -20.58
N GLN A 20 -9.91 -43.73 -19.82
CA GLN A 20 -8.85 -44.30 -18.96
C GLN A 20 -7.75 -44.93 -19.80
N LYS A 21 -6.48 -44.79 -19.40
CA LYS A 21 -5.48 -45.87 -19.59
C LYS A 21 -4.46 -45.87 -18.46
N LYS A 22 -4.44 -47.01 -17.78
CA LYS A 22 -3.43 -47.53 -16.85
C LYS A 22 -2.17 -47.97 -17.59
N SER A 23 -1.03 -47.96 -16.88
CA SER A 23 0.04 -48.97 -16.76
C SER A 23 1.13 -48.33 -15.90
N ALA A 24 1.48 -48.70 -14.69
CA ALA A 24 2.08 -49.91 -14.14
C ALA A 24 3.48 -50.20 -14.74
N GLU A 25 4.54 -50.11 -13.94
CA GLU A 25 5.40 -51.18 -13.37
C GLU A 25 6.71 -50.58 -12.85
N GLN A 26 6.97 -50.64 -11.60
CA GLN A 26 7.96 -51.36 -10.79
C GLN A 26 9.34 -51.57 -11.44
N GLN A 27 10.40 -51.09 -10.72
CA GLN A 27 11.53 -51.98 -10.34
C GLN A 27 12.35 -51.39 -9.19
N THR A 28 12.51 -52.25 -8.21
CA THR A 28 13.31 -52.25 -6.99
C THR A 28 14.79 -52.39 -7.29
N GLN A 29 15.68 -51.70 -6.55
CA GLN A 29 16.97 -52.29 -6.16
C GLN A 29 17.50 -51.69 -4.86
N GLU A 30 17.81 -52.57 -3.90
CA GLU A 30 18.38 -52.35 -2.58
C GLU A 30 19.90 -52.10 -2.60
N GLY A 31 20.36 -51.26 -1.72
CA GLY A 31 21.35 -51.34 -0.68
C GLY A 31 22.86 -51.23 -1.08
N PRO A 32 23.87 -51.04 -0.18
CA PRO A 32 23.75 -51.00 1.28
C PRO A 32 24.49 -49.80 2.02
N THR A 33 24.07 -49.59 3.25
CA THR A 33 24.75 -49.07 4.45
C THR A 33 26.16 -48.48 4.38
N THR A 34 26.31 -47.23 4.86
CA THR A 34 27.38 -46.86 5.80
C THR A 34 26.89 -45.82 6.79
N LYS A 35 26.99 -46.16 8.07
CA LYS A 35 26.77 -45.32 9.22
C LYS A 35 27.84 -44.22 9.26
N THR A 36 27.44 -42.97 9.44
CA THR A 36 28.26 -41.99 10.18
C THR A 36 27.31 -41.09 10.93
N GLU A 37 27.30 -41.27 12.22
CA GLU A 37 26.73 -40.37 13.20
C GLU A 37 27.41 -39.00 13.02
N ASN A 38 26.62 -37.98 12.78
CA ASN A 38 27.00 -36.64 13.14
C ASN A 38 25.74 -35.94 13.74
N SER A 39 25.82 -35.84 15.02
CA SER A 39 24.93 -35.00 15.83
C SER A 39 25.01 -33.57 15.31
N TYR A 40 23.99 -33.13 14.59
CA TYR A 40 23.73 -31.72 14.42
C TYR A 40 22.70 -31.31 15.47
N ASP A 41 23.19 -30.58 16.46
CA ASP A 41 22.42 -29.81 17.40
C ASP A 41 21.30 -29.10 16.65
N TYR A 42 20.09 -29.47 16.98
CA TYR A 42 18.87 -28.76 16.61
C TYR A 42 18.88 -27.44 17.39
N LEU A 43 19.62 -26.44 16.86
CA LEU A 43 19.45 -25.07 17.30
C LEU A 43 18.06 -24.61 16.84
N ASN A 44 17.18 -24.61 17.81
CA ASN A 44 15.85 -24.05 17.78
C ASN A 44 15.88 -22.61 17.21
N PRO A 45 15.26 -22.32 16.03
CA PRO A 45 15.05 -20.95 15.57
C PRO A 45 13.76 -20.40 16.20
N SER A 46 13.73 -20.33 17.52
CA SER A 46 12.68 -19.61 18.20
C SER A 46 13.30 -18.36 18.78
N GLN A 47 12.82 -17.27 18.25
CA GLN A 47 12.98 -15.86 18.65
C GLN A 47 13.76 -15.05 17.62
N GLU A 48 13.18 -14.91 16.42
CA GLU A 48 13.28 -13.61 15.79
C GLU A 48 12.42 -12.66 16.63
N GLU A 49 13.08 -12.15 17.63
CA GLU A 49 12.67 -11.00 18.41
C GLU A 49 12.45 -9.85 17.42
N GLN A 50 11.18 -9.65 17.03
CA GLN A 50 10.76 -8.43 16.34
C GLN A 50 10.99 -7.27 17.31
N THR A 51 12.24 -6.85 17.43
CA THR A 51 12.56 -5.53 17.92
C THR A 51 11.97 -4.55 16.92
N SER A 52 10.76 -4.09 17.19
CA SER A 52 10.19 -2.89 16.60
C SER A 52 11.02 -1.70 17.10
N THR A 53 12.26 -1.59 16.64
CA THR A 53 12.95 -0.33 16.62
C THR A 53 12.09 0.57 15.71
N SER A 54 11.38 1.49 16.32
CA SER A 54 10.72 2.59 15.62
C SER A 54 11.83 3.42 14.97
N GLU A 55 12.33 2.97 13.82
CA GLU A 55 13.22 3.80 13.00
C GLU A 55 12.52 5.13 12.84
N ASP A 56 13.20 6.20 13.23
CA ASP A 56 12.72 7.56 13.02
C ASP A 56 12.67 7.81 11.51
N LEU A 57 11.53 7.47 10.91
CA LEU A 57 11.27 7.62 9.48
C LEU A 57 11.20 9.08 9.05
N SER A 58 11.32 10.03 9.98
CA SER A 58 11.34 11.46 9.66
C SER A 58 12.66 11.89 9.03
N GLY A 59 12.63 12.95 8.27
CA GLY A 59 13.80 13.50 7.61
C GLY A 59 14.03 13.01 6.19
N LYS A 60 13.21 12.07 5.69
CA LYS A 60 13.17 11.62 4.29
C LYS A 60 11.74 11.53 3.81
N VAL A 61 11.53 11.58 2.49
CA VAL A 61 10.25 11.29 1.86
C VAL A 61 10.13 9.78 1.66
N ILE A 62 9.08 9.16 2.20
CA ILE A 62 8.90 7.72 2.23
C ILE A 62 7.83 7.33 1.23
N ALA A 63 8.14 6.44 0.30
CA ALA A 63 7.14 5.88 -0.60
C ALA A 63 6.27 4.86 0.15
N LEU A 64 4.96 4.92 -0.07
CA LEU A 64 3.99 3.94 0.41
C LEU A 64 3.31 3.25 -0.76
N SER A 65 3.12 1.95 -0.63
CA SER A 65 2.15 1.21 -1.43
C SER A 65 0.71 1.52 -0.97
N ALA A 66 -0.28 1.08 -1.75
CA ALA A 66 -1.68 1.21 -1.39
C ALA A 66 -2.00 0.55 -0.03
N ASP A 67 -1.46 -0.65 0.20
CA ASP A 67 -1.67 -1.39 1.44
C ASP A 67 -1.00 -0.72 2.64
N GLU A 68 0.23 -0.22 2.46
CA GLU A 68 0.93 0.55 3.50
C GLU A 68 0.21 1.86 3.81
N PHE A 69 -0.37 2.55 2.82
CA PHE A 69 -1.20 3.72 3.05
C PHE A 69 -2.40 3.38 3.95
N ARG A 70 -3.14 2.32 3.64
CA ARG A 70 -4.27 1.86 4.47
C ARG A 70 -3.82 1.44 5.86
N ALA A 71 -2.70 0.74 5.96
CA ALA A 71 -2.20 0.27 7.25
C ALA A 71 -1.71 1.41 8.15
N LYS A 72 -0.99 2.39 7.59
CA LYS A 72 -0.25 3.41 8.35
C LYS A 72 -0.96 4.76 8.44
N ILE A 73 -1.73 5.14 7.41
CA ILE A 73 -2.25 6.50 7.30
C ILE A 73 -3.72 6.59 7.72
N THR A 74 -4.63 5.94 7.01
CA THR A 74 -6.05 6.12 7.31
C THR A 74 -6.90 4.97 6.81
N ASP A 75 -7.97 4.68 7.59
CA ASP A 75 -9.12 3.97 7.06
C ASP A 75 -10.03 4.97 6.35
N ILE A 76 -10.56 4.54 5.22
CA ILE A 76 -11.53 5.31 4.45
C ILE A 76 -12.90 4.72 4.76
N ASP A 77 -13.60 5.32 5.71
CA ASP A 77 -14.96 4.91 6.07
C ASP A 77 -15.99 5.83 5.38
N PRO A 78 -16.92 5.28 4.59
CA PRO A 78 -17.92 6.09 3.90
C PRO A 78 -18.82 6.92 4.83
N LYS A 79 -18.96 6.51 6.09
CA LYS A 79 -19.83 7.19 7.09
C LYS A 79 -19.06 8.10 8.03
N LEU A 80 -17.84 7.70 8.41
CA LEU A 80 -17.02 8.38 9.41
C LEU A 80 -15.95 9.29 8.79
N GLY A 81 -15.76 9.21 7.47
CA GLY A 81 -14.72 9.94 6.76
C GLY A 81 -13.33 9.33 6.94
N LEU A 82 -12.31 10.17 6.89
CA LEU A 82 -10.92 9.76 7.00
C LEU A 82 -10.47 9.81 8.46
N ARG A 83 -10.13 8.65 9.02
CA ARG A 83 -9.60 8.57 10.38
C ARG A 83 -8.10 8.28 10.35
N TYR A 84 -7.31 9.29 10.68
CA TYR A 84 -5.86 9.16 10.72
C TYR A 84 -5.40 8.20 11.82
N LYS A 85 -4.50 7.28 11.48
CA LYS A 85 -3.97 6.24 12.38
C LYS A 85 -2.66 6.61 13.07
N GLY A 86 -1.94 7.58 12.51
CA GLY A 86 -0.63 7.95 12.99
C GLY A 86 -0.67 8.76 14.29
N ARG A 87 0.47 8.80 14.97
CA ARG A 87 0.65 9.58 16.21
C ARG A 87 1.34 10.93 15.99
N LYS A 88 2.08 11.07 14.89
CA LYS A 88 2.75 12.31 14.47
C LYS A 88 2.04 12.88 13.26
N PRO A 89 1.98 14.20 13.10
CA PRO A 89 1.50 14.79 11.86
C PRO A 89 2.24 14.26 10.65
N CYS A 90 1.54 14.11 9.52
CA CYS A 90 2.18 13.73 8.29
C CYS A 90 1.57 14.42 7.07
N ILE A 91 2.35 14.45 5.99
CA ILE A 91 1.91 14.86 4.67
C ILE A 91 1.98 13.64 3.77
N VAL A 92 0.97 13.45 2.93
CA VAL A 92 0.98 12.44 1.88
C VAL A 92 0.85 13.13 0.53
N ASP A 93 1.89 13.01 -0.30
CA ASP A 93 1.94 13.53 -1.67
C ASP A 93 1.50 12.43 -2.65
N PHE A 94 0.39 12.65 -3.31
CA PHE A 94 -0.11 11.80 -4.39
C PHE A 94 0.45 12.29 -5.72
N TYR A 95 1.29 11.48 -6.34
CA TYR A 95 2.10 11.82 -7.50
C TYR A 95 2.08 10.72 -8.56
N ALA A 96 2.64 11.02 -9.74
CA ALA A 96 3.03 10.02 -10.73
C ALA A 96 4.41 10.37 -11.33
N ASP A 97 5.10 9.36 -11.88
CA ASP A 97 6.44 9.55 -12.45
C ASP A 97 6.42 10.36 -13.76
N TRP A 98 5.30 10.37 -14.47
CA TRP A 98 5.06 11.17 -15.68
C TRP A 98 4.58 12.60 -15.40
N CYS A 99 4.31 12.96 -14.15
CA CYS A 99 3.75 14.25 -13.76
C CYS A 99 4.87 15.31 -13.61
N GLY A 100 4.99 16.23 -14.58
CA GLY A 100 5.97 17.30 -14.56
C GLY A 100 5.94 18.19 -13.31
N PRO A 101 4.78 18.73 -12.90
CA PRO A 101 4.67 19.51 -11.65
C PRO A 101 5.04 18.73 -10.39
N CYS A 102 4.76 17.41 -10.36
CA CYS A 102 5.16 16.55 -9.23
C CYS A 102 6.68 16.43 -9.12
N MET A 103 7.36 16.31 -10.27
CA MET A 103 8.83 16.25 -10.31
C MET A 103 9.49 17.56 -9.85
N GLN A 104 8.84 18.70 -10.10
CA GLN A 104 9.31 20.00 -9.59
C GLN A 104 9.09 20.13 -8.07
N LEU A 105 8.03 19.52 -7.54
CA LEU A 105 7.72 19.54 -6.10
C LEU A 105 8.66 18.62 -5.29
N LYS A 106 9.19 17.56 -5.88
CA LYS A 106 10.03 16.56 -5.22
C LYS A 106 11.22 17.14 -4.42
N PRO A 107 12.10 18.00 -4.98
CA PRO A 107 13.22 18.57 -4.21
C PRO A 107 12.76 19.41 -3.02
N LEU A 108 11.60 20.07 -3.14
CA LEU A 108 11.02 20.85 -2.05
C LEU A 108 10.51 19.94 -0.91
N THR A 109 9.80 18.87 -1.21
CA THR A 109 9.33 17.92 -0.19
C THR A 109 10.49 17.24 0.51
N GLU A 110 11.58 16.89 -0.21
CA GLU A 110 12.81 16.33 0.38
C GLU A 110 13.49 17.31 1.32
N LYS A 111 13.64 18.59 0.91
CA LYS A 111 14.17 19.67 1.75
C LYS A 111 13.35 19.85 3.02
N LEU A 112 12.02 19.88 2.90
CA LEU A 112 11.12 20.09 4.05
C LEU A 112 11.07 18.86 4.96
N ALA A 113 11.14 17.64 4.42
CA ALA A 113 11.28 16.44 5.23
C ALA A 113 12.52 16.52 6.14
N ALA A 114 13.67 16.90 5.58
CA ALA A 114 14.90 17.09 6.35
C ALA A 114 14.78 18.21 7.39
N LYS A 115 14.20 19.37 7.00
CA LYS A 115 14.01 20.54 7.87
C LYS A 115 13.13 20.23 9.09
N TYR A 116 12.05 19.48 8.89
CA TYR A 116 11.08 19.17 9.93
C TYR A 116 11.25 17.75 10.51
N LYS A 117 12.46 17.20 10.43
CA LYS A 117 12.80 15.90 11.02
C LYS A 117 12.38 15.84 12.49
N GLY A 118 11.76 14.73 12.90
CA GLY A 118 11.24 14.52 14.27
C GLY A 118 9.85 15.14 14.50
N GLN A 119 9.44 16.17 13.76
CA GLN A 119 8.19 16.88 13.95
C GLN A 119 7.06 16.34 13.08
N LEU A 120 7.34 16.01 11.84
CA LEU A 120 6.39 15.41 10.90
C LEU A 120 7.07 14.37 9.99
N ILE A 121 6.25 13.58 9.30
CA ILE A 121 6.70 12.63 8.30
C ILE A 121 6.10 13.02 6.95
N ILE A 122 6.90 12.95 5.87
CA ILE A 122 6.39 13.16 4.52
C ILE A 122 6.40 11.81 3.79
N TYR A 123 5.22 11.40 3.34
CA TYR A 123 5.01 10.22 2.52
C TYR A 123 4.68 10.61 1.09
N LYS A 124 4.87 9.68 0.16
CA LYS A 124 4.39 9.79 -1.22
C LYS A 124 3.71 8.50 -1.66
N VAL A 125 2.66 8.63 -2.46
CA VAL A 125 1.89 7.52 -3.03
C VAL A 125 1.79 7.72 -4.54
N ASN A 126 2.20 6.72 -5.31
CA ASN A 126 2.04 6.78 -6.77
C ASN A 126 0.60 6.43 -7.15
N VAL A 127 -0.09 7.35 -7.83
CA VAL A 127 -1.51 7.19 -8.19
C VAL A 127 -1.75 6.04 -9.17
N ASP A 128 -0.78 5.73 -10.04
CA ASP A 128 -0.88 4.63 -10.99
C ASP A 128 -0.89 3.25 -10.30
N ARG A 129 -0.48 3.19 -9.01
CA ARG A 129 -0.44 1.98 -8.20
C ARG A 129 -1.40 2.00 -7.01
N ALA A 130 -2.25 3.02 -6.94
CA ALA A 130 -3.18 3.24 -5.82
C ALA A 130 -4.52 3.83 -6.31
N GLU A 131 -5.01 3.34 -7.45
CA GLU A 131 -6.17 3.89 -8.15
C GLU A 131 -7.42 3.90 -7.26
N ASP A 132 -7.68 2.83 -6.54
CA ASP A 132 -8.82 2.68 -5.63
C ASP A 132 -8.77 3.68 -4.45
N ILE A 133 -7.58 3.96 -3.92
CA ILE A 133 -7.37 5.00 -2.91
C ILE A 133 -7.66 6.37 -3.51
N CYS A 134 -7.13 6.65 -4.71
CA CYS A 134 -7.33 7.92 -5.39
C CYS A 134 -8.81 8.18 -5.67
N GLN A 135 -9.53 7.15 -6.11
CA GLN A 135 -10.98 7.23 -6.33
C GLN A 135 -11.72 7.51 -5.01
N SER A 136 -11.38 6.79 -3.94
CA SER A 136 -12.01 6.96 -2.62
C SER A 136 -11.74 8.33 -1.98
N LEU A 137 -10.57 8.92 -2.23
CA LEU A 137 -10.18 10.24 -1.76
C LEU A 137 -10.60 11.39 -2.70
N GLY A 138 -11.22 11.07 -3.84
CA GLY A 138 -11.61 12.04 -4.85
C GLY A 138 -10.41 12.82 -5.42
N ILE A 139 -9.31 12.10 -5.71
CA ILE A 139 -8.12 12.69 -6.33
C ILE A 139 -8.33 12.70 -7.84
N GLN A 140 -8.46 13.90 -8.40
CA GLN A 140 -8.67 14.12 -9.84
C GLN A 140 -7.45 14.76 -10.51
N ASN A 141 -6.61 15.41 -9.75
CA ASN A 141 -5.43 16.11 -10.25
C ASN A 141 -4.23 15.81 -9.37
N ILE A 142 -3.04 15.81 -9.95
CA ILE A 142 -1.77 15.63 -9.24
C ILE A 142 -0.78 16.76 -9.59
N PRO A 143 0.11 17.13 -8.64
CA PRO A 143 0.18 16.59 -7.29
C PRO A 143 -1.03 17.00 -6.43
N THR A 144 -1.41 16.13 -5.49
CA THR A 144 -2.38 16.45 -4.43
C THR A 144 -1.76 16.06 -3.09
N LEU A 145 -1.68 17.00 -2.18
CA LEU A 145 -1.14 16.79 -0.84
C LEU A 145 -2.26 16.71 0.19
N PHE A 146 -2.22 15.69 1.02
CA PHE A 146 -3.05 15.57 2.22
C PHE A 146 -2.21 15.81 3.46
N PHE A 147 -2.73 16.63 4.38
CA PHE A 147 -2.13 16.99 5.65
C PHE A 147 -2.92 16.33 6.77
N PHE A 148 -2.34 15.31 7.40
CA PHE A 148 -2.97 14.55 8.46
C PHE A 148 -2.42 14.96 9.82
N LYS A 149 -3.32 15.19 10.77
CA LYS A 149 -3.01 15.43 12.17
C LYS A 149 -3.86 14.51 13.05
N PRO A 150 -3.32 13.96 14.17
CA PRO A 150 -4.09 13.13 15.06
C PRO A 150 -5.38 13.82 15.54
N ASN A 151 -6.49 13.09 15.48
CA ASN A 151 -7.82 13.54 15.93
C ASN A 151 -8.43 14.70 15.14
N GLU A 152 -7.87 15.04 13.97
CA GLU A 152 -8.42 16.05 13.08
C GLU A 152 -8.75 15.46 11.71
N GLN A 153 -9.71 16.08 11.00
CA GLN A 153 -9.92 15.76 9.58
C GLN A 153 -8.77 16.29 8.74
N PRO A 154 -8.29 15.54 7.75
CA PRO A 154 -7.17 15.97 6.93
C PRO A 154 -7.55 17.18 6.07
N LYS A 155 -6.58 18.06 5.88
CA LYS A 155 -6.66 19.16 4.90
C LYS A 155 -6.08 18.68 3.57
N LYS A 156 -6.62 19.19 2.46
CA LYS A 156 -6.21 18.83 1.09
C LYS A 156 -5.73 20.08 0.36
N MET A 157 -4.61 19.95 -0.35
CA MET A 157 -4.06 20.97 -1.24
C MET A 157 -3.84 20.35 -2.63
N VAL A 158 -4.35 20.96 -3.68
CA VAL A 158 -4.24 20.48 -5.05
C VAL A 158 -3.27 21.37 -5.84
N GLY A 159 -2.41 20.74 -6.64
CA GLY A 159 -1.36 21.40 -7.41
C GLY A 159 -0.03 21.51 -6.65
N ALA A 160 1.00 21.97 -7.35
CA ALA A 160 2.34 22.16 -6.79
C ALA A 160 2.43 23.52 -6.08
N PRO A 161 2.44 23.55 -4.74
CA PRO A 161 2.57 24.80 -3.99
C PRO A 161 3.99 25.36 -4.11
N SER A 162 4.09 26.67 -3.91
CA SER A 162 5.37 27.31 -3.65
C SER A 162 5.92 26.89 -2.27
N GLU A 163 7.24 27.06 -2.08
CA GLU A 163 7.88 26.77 -0.78
C GLU A 163 7.19 27.48 0.39
N ARG A 164 6.87 28.77 0.21
CA ARG A 164 6.19 29.58 1.24
C ARG A 164 4.81 29.02 1.60
N GLU A 165 4.04 28.59 0.61
CA GLU A 165 2.70 28.05 0.84
C GLU A 165 2.79 26.70 1.56
N LEU A 166 3.71 25.83 1.15
CA LEU A 166 3.89 24.55 1.78
C LEU A 166 4.44 24.67 3.21
N GLU A 167 5.39 25.56 3.44
CA GLU A 167 5.90 25.84 4.79
C GLU A 167 4.79 26.39 5.71
N LYS A 168 3.98 27.32 5.20
CA LYS A 168 2.84 27.83 5.95
C LYS A 168 1.87 26.72 6.33
N ALA A 169 1.54 25.84 5.39
CA ALA A 169 0.66 24.69 5.66
C ALA A 169 1.26 23.73 6.71
N ILE A 170 2.57 23.50 6.67
CA ILE A 170 3.29 22.71 7.68
C ILE A 170 3.23 23.38 9.05
N GLN A 171 3.49 24.67 9.14
CA GLN A 171 3.41 25.41 10.41
C GLN A 171 2.00 25.38 11.00
N ASP A 172 0.97 25.47 10.16
CA ASP A 172 -0.42 25.35 10.60
C ASP A 172 -0.79 23.93 11.02
N LEU A 173 -0.16 22.90 10.42
CA LEU A 173 -0.31 21.49 10.78
C LEU A 173 0.31 21.19 12.16
N LEU A 174 1.40 21.86 12.50
CA LEU A 174 2.19 21.61 13.71
C LEU A 174 1.68 22.37 14.95
N LYS A 175 0.73 23.30 14.79
CA LYS A 175 0.06 24.01 15.91
C LYS A 175 -0.96 23.12 16.62
#